data_eacd2387638351f040bc370b1a90030f
#
_entry.id   eacd2387638351f040bc370b1a90030f
#
_cell.length_a   1.000
_cell.length_b   1.000
_cell.length_c   1.000
_cell.angle_alpha   90.00
_cell.angle_beta   90.00
_cell.angle_gamma   90.00
#
_symmetry.space_group_name_H-M   'P 1'
#
loop_
_entity.id
_entity.type
_entity.pdbx_description
1 polymer ?
#
loop_
_entity_poly.entity_id
_entity_poly.type
_entity_poly.pdbx_seq_one_letter_code
_entity_poly.pdbx_strand_id
1 'polypeptide(L)'
;MMTDVYDVAIIGMGAVGTATGFLLAEFTNVQSFLFLEKENSAGQIASDRRTNSQTRHPFGGELNYSPKVMKAIKRYSDMIPSYANSEYGRGYDILRRTKSGMVLAVGRNEKEYLGKKFHDTVKPVFPYAELMEDKEEIAKLEPYIVRGRKKEEKIGIIKLQADIVDFGELARSFEDNARRHQDKKIHVRFNTRVERIEDVSDGYEIHTRNGGGFSARYLVVSAGSYTLSFAKQLGLGGDFVAFPVAGKFYTSPSVINGKVYTFQEEGVPFAATHADREWDGAVTRYGPTATPTLTFEKNRPDIKEFIDNLDPVLLDTVISKKAIRNIMIKNIAYSVPGMGRHLFWKYEARKIVPSIAYADLKPAPEFGGIRTVGINKRTGELKLGEFTLPEVPKDGVNICANMAPSPGASGCLGIAYKNVVKITRALGLDFYDEKLTKVFGTMPS
;
A
#
# COMPACT_ATOMS: atom_id res chain seq x y z
N MET A 1 30.98 -24.28 -3.28
CA MET A 1 30.26 -24.87 -2.13
C MET A 1 28.82 -24.95 -2.53
N MET A 2 28.21 -26.16 -2.51
CA MET A 2 26.78 -26.29 -2.78
C MET A 2 26.04 -25.47 -1.71
N THR A 3 25.37 -24.42 -2.12
CA THR A 3 24.49 -23.64 -1.24
C THR A 3 23.27 -24.51 -0.93
N ASP A 4 22.88 -24.55 0.34
CA ASP A 4 21.64 -25.21 0.75
C ASP A 4 20.46 -24.74 -0.13
N VAL A 5 19.70 -25.67 -0.68
CA VAL A 5 18.49 -25.36 -1.45
C VAL A 5 17.33 -25.21 -0.46
N TYR A 6 16.68 -24.05 -0.46
CA TYR A 6 15.48 -23.81 0.34
C TYR A 6 14.22 -24.23 -0.41
N ASP A 7 13.18 -24.62 0.30
CA ASP A 7 11.86 -24.82 -0.33
C ASP A 7 11.35 -23.53 -0.91
N VAL A 8 11.48 -22.42 -0.17
CA VAL A 8 11.00 -21.10 -0.60
C VAL A 8 12.04 -20.02 -0.31
N ALA A 9 12.28 -19.10 -1.23
CA ALA A 9 12.97 -17.84 -0.95
C ALA A 9 12.00 -16.66 -1.10
N ILE A 10 12.06 -15.73 -0.14
CA ILE A 10 11.21 -14.54 -0.10
C ILE A 10 12.10 -13.31 -0.19
N ILE A 11 11.99 -12.56 -1.30
CA ILE A 11 12.75 -11.34 -1.54
C ILE A 11 11.91 -10.12 -1.18
N GLY A 12 12.37 -9.38 -0.17
CA GLY A 12 11.71 -8.21 0.41
C GLY A 12 10.87 -8.56 1.63
N MET A 13 11.18 -7.91 2.75
CA MET A 13 10.52 -8.09 4.04
C MET A 13 9.62 -6.90 4.41
N GLY A 14 8.90 -6.35 3.44
CA GLY A 14 7.72 -5.51 3.67
C GLY A 14 6.54 -6.35 4.15
N ALA A 15 5.39 -5.70 4.41
CA ALA A 15 4.19 -6.36 4.93
C ALA A 15 3.75 -7.60 4.15
N VAL A 16 3.89 -7.63 2.81
CA VAL A 16 3.48 -8.79 1.99
C VAL A 16 4.45 -9.96 2.13
N GLY A 17 5.76 -9.70 2.04
CA GLY A 17 6.77 -10.76 2.13
C GLY A 17 6.79 -11.41 3.51
N THR A 18 6.76 -10.60 4.57
CA THR A 18 6.74 -11.12 5.95
C THR A 18 5.44 -11.83 6.29
N ALA A 19 4.29 -11.34 5.81
CA ALA A 19 3.01 -12.04 5.94
C ALA A 19 3.05 -13.42 5.24
N THR A 20 3.68 -13.52 4.06
CA THR A 20 3.83 -14.79 3.34
C THR A 20 4.66 -15.78 4.17
N GLY A 21 5.80 -15.35 4.72
CA GLY A 21 6.63 -16.20 5.57
C GLY A 21 5.93 -16.61 6.87
N PHE A 22 5.18 -15.69 7.50
CA PHE A 22 4.38 -16.00 8.67
C PHE A 22 3.33 -17.10 8.37
N LEU A 23 2.59 -16.94 7.27
CA LEU A 23 1.59 -17.96 6.91
C LEU A 23 2.23 -19.29 6.51
N LEU A 24 3.38 -19.29 5.86
CA LEU A 24 4.14 -20.52 5.57
C LEU A 24 4.60 -21.21 6.87
N ALA A 25 5.12 -20.45 7.82
CA ALA A 25 5.60 -21.01 9.07
C ALA A 25 4.47 -21.62 9.90
N GLU A 26 3.36 -20.88 10.06
CA GLU A 26 2.28 -21.25 10.96
C GLU A 26 1.28 -22.25 10.37
N PHE A 27 1.02 -22.18 9.06
CA PHE A 27 -0.13 -22.85 8.47
C PHE A 27 0.24 -23.86 7.38
N THR A 28 1.52 -24.25 7.29
CA THR A 28 1.97 -25.30 6.36
C THR A 28 3.03 -26.21 7.00
N ASN A 29 3.32 -27.33 6.34
CA ASN A 29 4.42 -28.21 6.70
C ASN A 29 5.72 -27.89 5.96
N VAL A 30 5.91 -26.67 5.42
CA VAL A 30 7.18 -26.24 4.81
C VAL A 30 8.34 -26.48 5.77
N GLN A 31 9.46 -27.00 5.26
CA GLN A 31 10.61 -27.35 6.10
C GLN A 31 11.67 -26.25 6.11
N SER A 32 11.82 -25.52 4.99
CA SER A 32 12.86 -24.52 4.90
C SER A 32 12.44 -23.32 4.06
N PHE A 33 12.72 -22.10 4.57
CA PHE A 33 12.62 -20.90 3.75
C PHE A 33 13.60 -19.81 4.19
N LEU A 34 13.88 -18.91 3.23
CA LEU A 34 14.86 -17.86 3.37
C LEU A 34 14.20 -16.50 3.14
N PHE A 35 14.39 -15.58 4.07
CA PHE A 35 14.10 -14.16 3.85
C PHE A 35 15.35 -13.41 3.41
N LEU A 36 15.23 -12.58 2.38
CA LEU A 36 16.28 -11.69 1.89
C LEU A 36 15.76 -10.25 1.94
N GLU A 37 16.39 -9.41 2.76
CA GLU A 37 16.06 -8.00 2.91
C GLU A 37 17.32 -7.13 2.78
N LYS A 38 17.25 -6.10 1.97
CA LYS A 38 18.38 -5.17 1.75
C LYS A 38 18.59 -4.21 2.92
N GLU A 39 17.57 -3.95 3.72
CA GLU A 39 17.65 -3.12 4.91
C GLU A 39 18.06 -3.94 6.13
N ASN A 40 18.30 -3.29 7.28
CA ASN A 40 18.74 -3.92 8.51
C ASN A 40 17.60 -4.50 9.38
N SER A 41 16.34 -4.31 8.97
CA SER A 41 15.17 -4.93 9.60
C SER A 41 13.98 -4.97 8.66
N ALA A 42 12.94 -5.72 9.02
CA ALA A 42 11.69 -5.79 8.28
C ALA A 42 10.92 -4.45 8.31
N GLY A 43 10.18 -4.17 7.24
CA GLY A 43 9.19 -3.10 7.19
C GLY A 43 9.75 -1.68 7.02
N GLN A 44 11.01 -1.49 6.67
CA GLN A 44 11.67 -0.16 6.68
C GLN A 44 11.44 0.72 5.45
N ILE A 45 10.94 0.20 4.34
CA ILE A 45 10.74 1.00 3.11
C ILE A 45 9.26 1.37 2.95
N ALA A 46 8.52 0.68 2.09
CA ALA A 46 7.13 1.03 1.80
C ALA A 46 6.17 0.76 2.98
N SER A 47 6.55 -0.13 3.90
CA SER A 47 5.79 -0.46 5.10
C SER A 47 6.10 0.44 6.30
N ASP A 48 7.20 1.20 6.29
CA ASP A 48 7.48 2.17 7.37
C ASP A 48 6.32 3.17 7.50
N ARG A 49 5.87 3.44 8.73
CA ARG A 49 4.72 4.30 9.01
C ARG A 49 4.83 5.71 8.43
N ARG A 50 6.07 6.20 8.21
CA ARG A 50 6.30 7.52 7.61
C ARG A 50 6.11 7.52 6.09
N THR A 51 6.25 6.37 5.44
CA THR A 51 6.23 6.27 3.97
C THR A 51 4.87 5.95 3.37
N ASN A 52 3.85 5.74 4.20
CA ASN A 52 2.48 5.46 3.77
C ASN A 52 1.44 6.27 4.55
N SER A 53 0.17 6.13 4.19
CA SER A 53 -0.94 6.83 4.84
C SER A 53 -1.35 6.23 6.18
N GLN A 54 -0.78 5.11 6.59
CA GLN A 54 -1.19 4.36 7.79
C GLN A 54 -2.68 3.97 7.79
N THR A 55 -3.36 4.05 6.67
CA THR A 55 -4.79 3.75 6.58
C THR A 55 -5.01 2.27 6.29
N ARG A 56 -5.85 1.62 7.10
CA ARG A 56 -6.41 0.32 6.73
C ARG A 56 -7.48 0.52 5.66
N HIS A 57 -7.16 0.19 4.43
CA HIS A 57 -8.04 0.31 3.28
C HIS A 57 -8.86 -0.98 3.07
N PRO A 58 -10.05 -0.91 2.45
CA PRO A 58 -10.79 0.32 2.24
C PRO A 58 -11.47 0.73 3.55
N PHE A 59 -11.41 2.00 3.86
CA PHE A 59 -12.22 2.50 4.97
C PHE A 59 -13.54 3.12 4.47
N GLY A 60 -13.78 3.09 3.16
CA GLY A 60 -14.95 3.65 2.47
C GLY A 60 -14.72 5.05 1.91
N GLY A 61 -13.50 5.58 2.06
CA GLY A 61 -13.11 6.88 1.49
C GLY A 61 -12.65 6.84 0.05
N GLU A 62 -12.39 5.64 -0.47
CA GLU A 62 -11.92 5.41 -1.84
C GLU A 62 -13.11 5.34 -2.80
N LEU A 63 -13.69 6.48 -3.13
CA LEU A 63 -14.91 6.57 -3.93
C LEU A 63 -14.73 6.18 -5.41
N ASN A 64 -13.50 5.99 -5.86
CA ASN A 64 -13.18 5.47 -7.19
C ASN A 64 -13.29 3.95 -7.32
N TYR A 65 -13.47 3.22 -6.22
CA TYR A 65 -13.68 1.77 -6.26
C TYR A 65 -15.14 1.42 -6.53
N SER A 66 -15.34 0.36 -7.32
CA SER A 66 -16.67 -0.27 -7.42
C SER A 66 -16.98 -1.03 -6.12
N PRO A 67 -18.27 -1.29 -5.80
CA PRO A 67 -18.64 -2.10 -4.62
C PRO A 67 -17.98 -3.47 -4.59
N LYS A 68 -17.79 -4.11 -5.76
CA LYS A 68 -17.13 -5.41 -5.90
C LYS A 68 -15.66 -5.33 -5.47
N VAL A 69 -14.92 -4.33 -5.98
CA VAL A 69 -13.51 -4.12 -5.65
C VAL A 69 -13.37 -3.76 -4.17
N MET A 70 -14.22 -2.87 -3.67
CA MET A 70 -14.20 -2.44 -2.26
C MET A 70 -14.45 -3.61 -1.30
N LYS A 71 -15.42 -4.50 -1.60
CA LYS A 71 -15.67 -5.73 -0.83
C LYS A 71 -14.47 -6.67 -0.84
N ALA A 72 -13.84 -6.86 -1.99
CA ALA A 72 -12.67 -7.73 -2.11
C ALA A 72 -11.48 -7.22 -1.27
N ILE A 73 -11.17 -5.93 -1.36
CA ILE A 73 -10.09 -5.33 -0.55
C ILE A 73 -10.44 -5.41 0.94
N LYS A 74 -11.68 -5.07 1.31
CA LYS A 74 -12.15 -5.11 2.70
C LYS A 74 -11.96 -6.49 3.33
N ARG A 75 -12.30 -7.54 2.62
CA ARG A 75 -12.18 -8.92 3.08
C ARG A 75 -10.75 -9.28 3.53
N TYR A 76 -9.75 -8.87 2.74
CA TYR A 76 -8.35 -9.09 3.08
C TYR A 76 -7.84 -8.14 4.16
N SER A 77 -8.29 -6.89 4.14
CA SER A 77 -7.87 -5.94 5.16
C SER A 77 -8.46 -6.22 6.55
N ASP A 78 -9.62 -6.88 6.60
CA ASP A 78 -10.23 -7.30 7.87
C ASP A 78 -9.44 -8.41 8.58
N MET A 79 -8.50 -9.07 7.89
CA MET A 79 -7.57 -10.00 8.52
C MET A 79 -6.57 -9.29 9.46
N ILE A 80 -6.26 -8.01 9.24
CA ILE A 80 -5.33 -7.26 10.10
C ILE A 80 -5.88 -7.10 11.53
N PRO A 81 -7.12 -6.64 11.76
CA PRO A 81 -7.70 -6.65 13.10
C PRO A 81 -7.77 -8.04 13.73
N SER A 82 -8.10 -9.07 12.95
CA SER A 82 -8.11 -10.46 13.44
C SER A 82 -6.72 -10.88 13.92
N TYR A 83 -5.68 -10.60 13.13
CA TYR A 83 -4.29 -10.84 13.51
C TYR A 83 -3.89 -10.03 14.75
N ALA A 84 -4.13 -8.73 14.76
CA ALA A 84 -3.72 -7.85 15.87
C ALA A 84 -4.36 -8.25 17.22
N ASN A 85 -5.57 -8.81 17.19
CA ASN A 85 -6.28 -9.29 18.37
C ASN A 85 -5.98 -10.77 18.73
N SER A 86 -5.26 -11.49 17.87
CA SER A 86 -4.86 -12.89 18.11
C SER A 86 -3.67 -13.00 19.05
N GLU A 87 -3.30 -14.23 19.41
CA GLU A 87 -2.06 -14.53 20.15
C GLU A 87 -0.81 -14.06 19.40
N TYR A 88 -0.83 -14.02 18.07
CA TYR A 88 0.29 -13.61 17.23
C TYR A 88 0.53 -12.09 17.24
N GLY A 89 -0.54 -11.29 17.31
CA GLY A 89 -0.47 -9.83 17.33
C GLY A 89 -0.31 -9.24 18.74
N ARG A 90 -0.51 -10.06 19.76
CA ARG A 90 -0.44 -9.58 21.16
C ARG A 90 0.97 -9.10 21.53
N GLY A 91 1.06 -7.91 22.07
CA GLY A 91 2.33 -7.29 22.47
C GLY A 91 2.92 -6.34 21.41
N TYR A 92 2.31 -6.26 20.23
CA TYR A 92 2.70 -5.31 19.17
C TYR A 92 1.68 -4.17 19.04
N ASP A 93 2.16 -2.95 18.87
CA ASP A 93 1.31 -1.76 18.66
C ASP A 93 0.99 -1.57 17.16
N ILE A 94 0.20 -2.51 16.61
CA ILE A 94 -0.07 -2.62 15.18
C ILE A 94 -1.24 -1.74 14.73
N LEU A 95 -2.30 -1.67 15.54
CA LEU A 95 -3.60 -1.16 15.12
C LEU A 95 -4.17 -0.19 16.14
N ARG A 96 -4.56 0.99 15.68
CA ARG A 96 -5.28 1.97 16.51
C ARG A 96 -6.54 2.44 15.79
N ARG A 97 -7.65 2.55 16.53
CA ARG A 97 -8.86 3.15 16.02
C ARG A 97 -8.78 4.67 16.12
N THR A 98 -9.12 5.37 15.05
CA THR A 98 -9.23 6.83 15.07
C THR A 98 -10.55 7.28 15.70
N LYS A 99 -10.59 8.51 16.22
CA LYS A 99 -11.83 9.09 16.76
C LYS A 99 -12.86 9.37 15.66
N SER A 100 -12.41 9.68 14.44
CA SER A 100 -13.23 9.94 13.28
C SER A 100 -12.59 9.40 12.01
N GLY A 101 -13.43 9.06 11.04
CA GLY A 101 -13.03 8.78 9.67
C GLY A 101 -14.12 9.34 8.76
N MET A 102 -13.73 10.10 7.74
CA MET A 102 -14.72 10.71 6.87
C MET A 102 -14.21 11.03 5.48
N VAL A 103 -15.15 11.13 4.55
CA VAL A 103 -14.96 11.74 3.23
C VAL A 103 -15.66 13.07 3.22
N LEU A 104 -14.94 14.13 2.91
CA LEU A 104 -15.44 15.50 2.85
C LEU A 104 -15.70 15.92 1.40
N ALA A 105 -16.89 16.40 1.14
CA ALA A 105 -17.28 17.10 -0.07
C ALA A 105 -17.49 18.58 0.24
N VAL A 106 -17.00 19.46 -0.65
CA VAL A 106 -17.08 20.92 -0.52
C VAL A 106 -17.69 21.50 -1.78
N GLY A 107 -18.78 22.25 -1.62
CA GLY A 107 -19.56 22.79 -2.73
C GLY A 107 -20.70 21.87 -3.17
N ARG A 108 -21.62 22.42 -3.97
CA ARG A 108 -22.85 21.72 -4.37
C ARG A 108 -22.54 20.45 -5.18
N ASN A 109 -21.70 20.55 -6.19
CA ASN A 109 -21.43 19.45 -7.11
C ASN A 109 -20.78 18.24 -6.40
N GLU A 110 -19.76 18.50 -5.55
CA GLU A 110 -19.13 17.42 -4.79
C GLU A 110 -20.12 16.78 -3.81
N LYS A 111 -20.99 17.58 -3.20
CA LYS A 111 -22.00 17.10 -2.25
C LYS A 111 -23.04 16.18 -2.94
N GLU A 112 -23.55 16.56 -4.10
CA GLU A 112 -24.50 15.77 -4.88
C GLU A 112 -23.87 14.42 -5.31
N TYR A 113 -22.63 14.46 -5.79
CA TYR A 113 -21.90 13.25 -6.13
C TYR A 113 -21.61 12.37 -4.90
N LEU A 114 -21.22 12.97 -3.78
CA LEU A 114 -20.98 12.24 -2.53
C LEU A 114 -22.25 11.49 -2.08
N GLY A 115 -23.40 12.14 -2.14
CA GLY A 115 -24.70 11.52 -1.84
C GLY A 115 -24.98 10.32 -2.73
N LYS A 116 -24.76 10.45 -4.06
CA LYS A 116 -24.89 9.33 -4.98
C LYS A 116 -23.96 8.18 -4.63
N LYS A 117 -22.65 8.46 -4.45
CA LYS A 117 -21.65 7.42 -4.09
C LYS A 117 -21.93 6.80 -2.74
N PHE A 118 -22.50 7.54 -1.79
CA PHE A 118 -22.93 6.97 -0.52
C PHE A 118 -23.94 5.84 -0.73
N HIS A 119 -25.01 6.08 -1.48
CA HIS A 119 -26.05 5.08 -1.71
C HIS A 119 -25.59 3.94 -2.60
N ASP A 120 -24.89 4.25 -3.70
CA ASP A 120 -24.56 3.25 -4.73
C ASP A 120 -23.35 2.39 -4.36
N THR A 121 -22.42 2.92 -3.55
CA THR A 121 -21.12 2.26 -3.34
C THR A 121 -20.81 2.03 -1.85
N VAL A 122 -20.90 3.08 -1.02
CA VAL A 122 -20.37 3.01 0.36
C VAL A 122 -21.33 2.25 1.28
N LYS A 123 -22.60 2.62 1.32
CA LYS A 123 -23.61 2.03 2.21
C LYS A 123 -23.79 0.52 2.03
N PRO A 124 -23.76 -0.04 0.78
CA PRO A 124 -23.82 -1.48 0.57
C PRO A 124 -22.62 -2.28 1.09
N VAL A 125 -21.48 -1.62 1.31
CA VAL A 125 -20.25 -2.25 1.82
C VAL A 125 -20.04 -1.96 3.31
N PHE A 126 -20.42 -0.76 3.73
CA PHE A 126 -20.30 -0.25 5.10
C PHE A 126 -21.69 0.16 5.63
N PRO A 127 -22.51 -0.78 6.10
CA PRO A 127 -23.88 -0.49 6.58
C PRO A 127 -23.93 0.54 7.72
N TYR A 128 -22.85 0.69 8.47
CA TYR A 128 -22.71 1.66 9.55
C TYR A 128 -22.34 3.09 9.09
N ALA A 129 -22.02 3.28 7.80
CA ALA A 129 -21.70 4.60 7.27
C ALA A 129 -22.91 5.53 7.33
N GLU A 130 -22.68 6.79 7.61
CA GLU A 130 -23.68 7.85 7.74
C GLU A 130 -23.34 9.01 6.81
N LEU A 131 -24.34 9.50 6.07
CA LEU A 131 -24.24 10.74 5.30
C LEU A 131 -24.69 11.90 6.20
N MET A 132 -23.84 12.89 6.37
CA MET A 132 -24.10 14.05 7.23
C MET A 132 -23.87 15.35 6.46
N GLU A 133 -24.79 16.31 6.64
CA GLU A 133 -24.73 17.60 5.97
C GLU A 133 -24.85 18.80 6.91
N ASP A 134 -25.26 18.55 8.16
CA ASP A 134 -25.34 19.55 9.18
C ASP A 134 -23.95 19.94 9.70
N LYS A 135 -23.62 21.23 9.61
CA LYS A 135 -22.29 21.72 10.01
C LYS A 135 -22.06 21.63 11.51
N GLU A 136 -23.09 21.76 12.33
CA GLU A 136 -22.94 21.69 13.79
C GLU A 136 -22.64 20.25 14.21
N GLU A 137 -23.34 19.28 13.63
CA GLU A 137 -23.04 17.86 13.87
C GLU A 137 -21.66 17.45 13.34
N ILE A 138 -21.28 17.95 12.16
CA ILE A 138 -19.93 17.73 11.61
C ILE A 138 -18.86 18.33 12.52
N ALA A 139 -19.10 19.54 13.07
CA ALA A 139 -18.16 20.20 13.96
C ALA A 139 -17.94 19.46 15.29
N LYS A 140 -18.92 18.69 15.76
CA LYS A 140 -18.74 17.82 16.95
C LYS A 140 -17.70 16.71 16.72
N LEU A 141 -17.57 16.25 15.48
CA LEU A 141 -16.59 15.22 15.10
C LEU A 141 -15.21 15.83 14.79
N GLU A 142 -15.20 16.82 13.91
CA GLU A 142 -13.99 17.50 13.41
C GLU A 142 -14.22 19.01 13.33
N PRO A 143 -14.01 19.74 14.40
CA PRO A 143 -14.36 21.16 14.48
C PRO A 143 -13.60 22.02 13.44
N TYR A 144 -12.39 21.64 13.08
CA TYR A 144 -11.56 22.43 12.18
C TYR A 144 -11.96 22.30 10.70
N ILE A 145 -12.74 21.30 10.31
CA ILE A 145 -13.27 21.24 8.94
C ILE A 145 -14.46 22.21 8.74
N VAL A 146 -15.05 22.71 9.81
CA VAL A 146 -16.12 23.71 9.76
C VAL A 146 -15.61 25.11 10.10
N ARG A 147 -14.69 25.23 11.04
CA ARG A 147 -14.14 26.50 11.51
C ARG A 147 -13.52 27.31 10.36
N GLY A 148 -14.00 28.54 10.18
CA GLY A 148 -13.54 29.45 9.14
C GLY A 148 -14.18 29.25 7.76
N ARG A 149 -15.16 28.33 7.63
CA ARG A 149 -15.98 28.23 6.41
C ARG A 149 -16.99 29.36 6.33
N LYS A 150 -17.27 29.82 5.12
CA LYS A 150 -18.38 30.75 4.88
C LYS A 150 -19.71 30.07 5.20
N LYS A 151 -20.70 30.87 5.65
CA LYS A 151 -22.03 30.34 6.01
C LYS A 151 -22.71 29.66 4.82
N GLU A 152 -22.54 30.22 3.62
CA GLU A 152 -23.16 29.76 2.37
C GLU A 152 -22.45 28.54 1.76
N GLU A 153 -21.20 28.27 2.15
CA GLU A 153 -20.44 27.17 1.59
C GLU A 153 -21.06 25.82 2.01
N LYS A 154 -21.55 25.08 1.05
CA LYS A 154 -22.16 23.78 1.29
C LYS A 154 -21.06 22.74 1.50
N ILE A 155 -21.20 21.93 2.55
CA ILE A 155 -20.38 20.75 2.79
C ILE A 155 -21.26 19.55 3.07
N GLY A 156 -20.72 18.38 2.86
CA GLY A 156 -21.27 17.10 3.28
C GLY A 156 -20.14 16.14 3.61
N ILE A 157 -20.40 15.20 4.50
CA ILE A 157 -19.46 14.11 4.80
C ILE A 157 -20.14 12.76 4.73
N ILE A 158 -19.37 11.75 4.36
CA ILE A 158 -19.68 10.36 4.74
C ILE A 158 -18.85 10.06 5.98
N LYS A 159 -19.53 9.88 7.11
CA LYS A 159 -18.91 9.44 8.37
C LYS A 159 -18.65 7.94 8.30
N LEU A 160 -17.48 7.54 8.67
CA LEU A 160 -16.98 6.17 8.62
C LEU A 160 -16.17 5.85 9.87
N GLN A 161 -15.81 4.59 10.00
CA GLN A 161 -14.86 4.11 10.99
C GLN A 161 -13.51 3.92 10.31
N ALA A 162 -12.48 4.61 10.78
CA ALA A 162 -11.14 4.46 10.24
C ALA A 162 -10.20 3.87 11.28
N ASP A 163 -9.37 2.95 10.83
CA ASP A 163 -8.28 2.40 11.61
C ASP A 163 -6.95 2.85 10.98
N ILE A 164 -5.98 3.11 11.83
CA ILE A 164 -4.59 3.33 11.44
C ILE A 164 -3.76 2.12 11.79
N VAL A 165 -2.82 1.78 10.92
CA VAL A 165 -1.95 0.61 11.03
C VAL A 165 -0.50 1.03 10.92
N ASP A 166 0.34 0.63 11.85
CA ASP A 166 1.78 0.60 11.67
C ASP A 166 2.14 -0.66 10.88
N PHE A 167 2.27 -0.53 9.56
CA PHE A 167 2.61 -1.65 8.69
C PHE A 167 4.07 -2.11 8.88
N GLY A 168 4.94 -1.27 9.41
CA GLY A 168 6.30 -1.64 9.78
C GLY A 168 6.31 -2.55 11.00
N GLU A 169 5.53 -2.19 12.04
CA GLU A 169 5.35 -3.03 13.23
C GLU A 169 4.66 -4.35 12.88
N LEU A 170 3.64 -4.30 12.03
CA LEU A 170 2.98 -5.49 11.51
C LEU A 170 3.96 -6.41 10.78
N ALA A 171 4.85 -5.87 9.95
CA ALA A 171 5.86 -6.66 9.24
C ALA A 171 6.87 -7.32 10.20
N ARG A 172 7.32 -6.57 11.21
CA ARG A 172 8.22 -7.12 12.27
C ARG A 172 7.53 -8.23 13.06
N SER A 173 6.27 -8.03 13.45
CA SER A 173 5.52 -9.06 14.18
C SER A 173 5.34 -10.35 13.36
N PHE A 174 5.15 -10.26 12.05
CA PHE A 174 5.10 -11.43 11.17
C PHE A 174 6.45 -12.16 11.12
N GLU A 175 7.55 -11.42 10.98
CA GLU A 175 8.90 -11.99 11.01
C GLU A 175 9.16 -12.71 12.32
N ASP A 176 8.91 -12.04 13.45
CA ASP A 176 9.16 -12.61 14.79
C ASP A 176 8.36 -13.90 15.00
N ASN A 177 7.08 -13.91 14.62
CA ASN A 177 6.27 -15.12 14.74
C ASN A 177 6.77 -16.24 13.83
N ALA A 178 7.16 -15.93 12.58
CA ALA A 178 7.73 -16.95 11.70
C ALA A 178 8.99 -17.59 12.29
N ARG A 179 9.87 -16.82 12.90
CA ARG A 179 11.13 -17.28 13.48
C ARG A 179 10.99 -18.10 14.77
N ARG A 180 9.82 -18.12 15.40
CA ARG A 180 9.57 -18.95 16.61
C ARG A 180 9.59 -20.44 16.32
N HIS A 181 9.41 -20.85 15.06
CA HIS A 181 9.41 -22.26 14.64
C HIS A 181 10.82 -22.83 14.57
N GLN A 182 11.26 -23.45 15.68
CA GLN A 182 12.58 -24.09 15.78
C GLN A 182 12.67 -25.43 15.06
N ASP A 183 11.54 -26.02 14.74
CA ASP A 183 11.40 -27.26 13.97
C ASP A 183 11.60 -27.07 12.46
N LYS A 184 11.69 -25.82 12.02
CA LYS A 184 11.84 -25.42 10.60
C LYS A 184 13.16 -24.68 10.40
N LYS A 185 13.78 -24.87 9.23
CA LYS A 185 14.98 -24.13 8.83
C LYS A 185 14.58 -22.77 8.25
N ILE A 186 14.39 -21.76 9.11
CA ILE A 186 14.00 -20.41 8.72
C ILE A 186 15.19 -19.48 8.87
N HIS A 187 15.70 -18.97 7.76
CA HIS A 187 16.81 -18.03 7.77
C HIS A 187 16.38 -16.63 7.37
N VAL A 188 16.90 -15.64 8.06
CA VAL A 188 16.73 -14.22 7.74
C VAL A 188 18.08 -13.61 7.42
N ARG A 189 18.19 -12.94 6.28
CA ARG A 189 19.39 -12.23 5.83
C ARG A 189 19.04 -10.76 5.60
N PHE A 190 19.29 -9.95 6.59
CA PHE A 190 19.27 -8.50 6.48
C PHE A 190 20.53 -7.98 5.81
N ASN A 191 20.51 -6.70 5.38
CA ASN A 191 21.60 -6.04 4.66
C ASN A 191 22.04 -6.83 3.40
N THR A 192 21.09 -7.59 2.82
CA THR A 192 21.35 -8.50 1.72
C THR A 192 20.54 -8.09 0.49
N ARG A 193 21.14 -7.26 -0.37
CA ARG A 193 20.51 -6.79 -1.60
C ARG A 193 20.65 -7.83 -2.71
N VAL A 194 19.53 -8.35 -3.16
CA VAL A 194 19.45 -9.17 -4.37
C VAL A 194 19.67 -8.29 -5.59
N GLU A 195 20.47 -8.76 -6.56
CA GLU A 195 20.73 -8.07 -7.82
C GLU A 195 20.23 -8.86 -9.03
N ARG A 196 20.40 -10.17 -9.00
CA ARG A 196 20.05 -11.02 -10.12
C ARG A 196 19.39 -12.31 -9.66
N ILE A 197 18.44 -12.78 -10.47
CA ILE A 197 17.76 -14.05 -10.30
C ILE A 197 17.84 -14.81 -11.60
N GLU A 198 18.19 -16.08 -11.54
CA GLU A 198 18.27 -16.98 -12.67
C GLU A 198 17.32 -18.16 -12.46
N ASP A 199 16.63 -18.55 -13.54
CA ASP A 199 15.85 -19.77 -13.60
C ASP A 199 16.80 -20.93 -13.91
N VAL A 200 16.78 -21.99 -13.11
CA VAL A 200 17.61 -23.18 -13.26
C VAL A 200 16.73 -24.42 -13.20
N SER A 201 17.28 -25.59 -13.59
CA SER A 201 16.50 -26.84 -13.74
C SER A 201 15.63 -27.20 -12.53
N ASP A 202 16.07 -26.89 -11.30
CA ASP A 202 15.41 -27.30 -10.06
C ASP A 202 14.93 -26.10 -9.21
N GLY A 203 14.69 -24.93 -9.84
CA GLY A 203 14.22 -23.74 -9.14
C GLY A 203 14.96 -22.48 -9.56
N TYR A 204 15.46 -21.72 -8.59
CA TYR A 204 16.05 -20.40 -8.81
C TYR A 204 17.38 -20.25 -8.10
N GLU A 205 18.34 -19.62 -8.79
CA GLU A 205 19.57 -19.09 -8.19
C GLU A 205 19.41 -17.57 -7.98
N ILE A 206 19.75 -17.14 -6.76
CA ILE A 206 19.57 -15.76 -6.30
C ILE A 206 20.95 -15.18 -5.98
N HIS A 207 21.37 -14.18 -6.72
CA HIS A 207 22.67 -13.52 -6.57
C HIS A 207 22.54 -12.20 -5.83
N THR A 208 23.43 -11.97 -4.87
CA THR A 208 23.43 -10.77 -4.05
C THR A 208 24.61 -9.85 -4.38
N ARG A 209 24.45 -8.56 -4.09
CA ARG A 209 25.49 -7.54 -4.33
C ARG A 209 26.84 -7.87 -3.69
N ASN A 210 26.87 -8.55 -2.57
CA ASN A 210 28.08 -8.89 -1.85
C ASN A 210 28.72 -10.20 -2.31
N GLY A 211 28.33 -10.72 -3.48
CA GLY A 211 28.90 -11.94 -4.08
C GLY A 211 28.41 -13.25 -3.46
N GLY A 212 27.41 -13.19 -2.56
CA GLY A 212 26.72 -14.38 -2.05
C GLY A 212 25.66 -14.89 -3.01
N GLY A 213 25.39 -16.21 -2.98
CA GLY A 213 24.33 -16.87 -3.74
C GLY A 213 23.45 -17.74 -2.84
N PHE A 214 22.20 -17.91 -3.21
CA PHE A 214 21.23 -18.78 -2.55
C PHE A 214 20.41 -19.51 -3.61
N SER A 215 19.89 -20.69 -3.27
CA SER A 215 19.05 -21.47 -4.18
C SER A 215 17.71 -21.80 -3.51
N ALA A 216 16.62 -21.79 -4.29
CA ALA A 216 15.31 -22.13 -3.78
C ALA A 216 14.43 -22.79 -4.85
N ARG A 217 13.56 -23.71 -4.45
CA ARG A 217 12.59 -24.39 -5.33
C ARG A 217 11.41 -23.50 -5.73
N TYR A 218 11.04 -22.57 -4.88
CA TYR A 218 9.98 -21.60 -5.12
C TYR A 218 10.42 -20.19 -4.74
N LEU A 219 10.00 -19.20 -5.52
CA LEU A 219 10.39 -17.81 -5.31
C LEU A 219 9.17 -16.92 -5.01
N VAL A 220 9.27 -16.09 -3.97
CA VAL A 220 8.33 -15.02 -3.69
C VAL A 220 9.06 -13.69 -3.80
N VAL A 221 8.68 -12.85 -4.75
CA VAL A 221 9.24 -11.51 -4.92
C VAL A 221 8.24 -10.48 -4.44
N SER A 222 8.52 -9.88 -3.30
CA SER A 222 7.73 -8.81 -2.67
C SER A 222 8.59 -7.56 -2.43
N ALA A 223 9.39 -7.22 -3.44
CA ALA A 223 10.45 -6.21 -3.39
C ALA A 223 9.95 -4.77 -3.67
N GLY A 224 8.64 -4.51 -3.48
CA GLY A 224 8.04 -3.21 -3.70
C GLY A 224 8.23 -2.73 -5.14
N SER A 225 8.84 -1.55 -5.33
CA SER A 225 9.06 -0.96 -6.65
C SER A 225 9.96 -1.79 -7.57
N TYR A 226 10.80 -2.66 -7.03
CA TYR A 226 11.72 -3.52 -7.78
C TYR A 226 11.09 -4.84 -8.26
N THR A 227 9.90 -5.18 -7.79
CA THR A 227 9.27 -6.48 -8.09
C THR A 227 9.16 -6.73 -9.60
N LEU A 228 8.73 -5.72 -10.39
CA LEU A 228 8.60 -5.86 -11.83
C LEU A 228 9.96 -6.08 -12.53
N SER A 229 11.02 -5.42 -12.04
CA SER A 229 12.36 -5.59 -12.58
C SER A 229 12.87 -7.03 -12.39
N PHE A 230 12.66 -7.60 -11.21
CA PHE A 230 12.99 -9.01 -10.96
C PHE A 230 12.13 -9.97 -11.77
N ALA A 231 10.82 -9.71 -11.89
CA ALA A 231 9.95 -10.53 -12.73
C ALA A 231 10.40 -10.55 -14.20
N LYS A 232 10.85 -9.40 -14.73
CA LYS A 232 11.37 -9.29 -16.09
C LYS A 232 12.66 -10.09 -16.33
N GLN A 233 13.54 -10.23 -15.34
CA GLN A 233 14.73 -11.09 -15.44
C GLN A 233 14.35 -12.56 -15.75
N LEU A 234 13.16 -12.96 -15.29
CA LEU A 234 12.59 -14.30 -15.49
C LEU A 234 11.58 -14.38 -16.65
N GLY A 235 11.60 -13.39 -17.55
CA GLY A 235 10.68 -13.34 -18.70
C GLY A 235 9.22 -13.07 -18.36
N LEU A 236 8.92 -12.60 -17.14
CA LEU A 236 7.57 -12.31 -16.70
C LEU A 236 7.30 -10.79 -16.70
N GLY A 237 6.03 -10.41 -16.88
CA GLY A 237 5.63 -9.00 -16.79
C GLY A 237 6.11 -8.12 -17.96
N GLY A 238 6.49 -8.71 -19.09
CA GLY A 238 6.88 -7.98 -20.30
C GLY A 238 5.80 -7.03 -20.84
N ASP A 239 4.53 -7.33 -20.56
CA ASP A 239 3.37 -6.50 -20.92
C ASP A 239 3.20 -5.26 -20.03
N PHE A 240 4.05 -5.06 -19.01
CA PHE A 240 3.96 -3.95 -18.07
C PHE A 240 5.21 -3.06 -18.08
N VAL A 241 4.98 -1.78 -17.84
CA VAL A 241 6.03 -0.81 -17.50
C VAL A 241 5.79 -0.25 -16.10
N ALA A 242 6.88 -0.03 -15.37
CA ALA A 242 6.84 0.53 -14.03
C ALA A 242 6.66 2.06 -14.07
N PHE A 243 5.65 2.57 -13.39
CA PHE A 243 5.42 4.01 -13.23
C PHE A 243 5.56 4.39 -11.75
N PRO A 244 6.74 4.86 -11.32
CA PRO A 244 6.95 5.27 -9.94
C PRO A 244 6.37 6.67 -9.68
N VAL A 245 5.59 6.78 -8.61
CA VAL A 245 4.92 8.01 -8.18
C VAL A 245 5.26 8.28 -6.72
N ALA A 246 5.84 9.44 -6.44
CA ALA A 246 6.20 9.88 -5.10
C ALA A 246 5.02 10.60 -4.43
N GLY A 247 4.69 10.19 -3.21
CA GLY A 247 3.81 10.93 -2.32
C GLY A 247 4.61 11.92 -1.47
N LYS A 248 4.22 13.19 -1.45
CA LYS A 248 4.79 14.20 -0.56
C LYS A 248 3.74 14.70 0.40
N PHE A 249 4.16 15.07 1.61
CA PHE A 249 3.28 15.55 2.66
C PHE A 249 3.72 16.91 3.18
N TYR A 250 2.74 17.59 3.77
CA TYR A 250 2.92 18.74 4.64
C TYR A 250 2.38 18.41 6.02
N THR A 251 2.84 19.11 7.04
CA THR A 251 2.35 18.97 8.42
C THR A 251 1.93 20.31 8.99
N SER A 252 1.05 20.27 9.98
CA SER A 252 0.71 21.39 10.86
C SER A 252 0.64 20.91 12.31
N PRO A 253 0.54 21.81 13.31
CA PRO A 253 0.07 21.42 14.63
C PRO A 253 -1.20 20.57 14.53
N SER A 254 -1.40 19.65 15.47
CA SER A 254 -2.52 18.71 15.44
C SER A 254 -3.87 19.42 15.53
N VAL A 255 -4.66 19.36 14.45
CA VAL A 255 -5.98 19.98 14.32
C VAL A 255 -7.05 18.99 13.86
N ILE A 256 -6.68 17.80 13.41
CA ILE A 256 -7.59 16.73 12.98
C ILE A 256 -7.58 15.62 14.02
N ASN A 257 -8.76 15.13 14.40
CA ASN A 257 -8.93 14.07 15.39
C ASN A 257 -8.74 12.66 14.80
N GLY A 258 -8.94 12.51 13.50
CA GLY A 258 -8.88 11.22 12.82
C GLY A 258 -8.36 11.33 11.40
N LYS A 259 -9.18 10.88 10.44
CA LYS A 259 -8.86 10.89 9.00
C LYS A 259 -9.94 11.59 8.20
N VAL A 260 -9.57 12.62 7.46
CA VAL A 260 -10.46 13.39 6.58
C VAL A 260 -9.94 13.30 5.16
N TYR A 261 -10.58 12.50 4.33
CA TYR A 261 -10.30 12.38 2.90
C TYR A 261 -11.10 13.43 2.13
N THR A 262 -10.50 14.06 1.14
CA THR A 262 -11.27 14.85 0.20
C THR A 262 -11.94 13.94 -0.83
N PHE A 263 -12.92 14.52 -1.47
CA PHE A 263 -13.60 13.91 -2.60
C PHE A 263 -12.62 13.44 -3.68
N GLN A 264 -12.81 12.20 -4.15
CA GLN A 264 -12.04 11.60 -5.23
C GLN A 264 -12.91 11.39 -6.46
N GLU A 265 -12.52 11.98 -7.58
CA GLU A 265 -13.22 11.83 -8.85
C GLU A 265 -13.01 10.43 -9.43
N GLU A 266 -14.02 9.96 -10.18
CA GLU A 266 -13.96 8.67 -10.88
C GLU A 266 -12.89 8.70 -11.98
N GLY A 267 -12.17 7.60 -12.16
CA GLY A 267 -11.10 7.48 -13.16
C GLY A 267 -9.77 8.13 -12.78
N VAL A 268 -9.68 8.75 -11.59
CA VAL A 268 -8.43 9.28 -11.07
C VAL A 268 -7.66 8.16 -10.35
N PRO A 269 -6.47 7.76 -10.83
CA PRO A 269 -5.77 6.58 -10.32
C PRO A 269 -5.02 6.81 -9.01
N PHE A 270 -4.98 8.04 -8.50
CA PHE A 270 -4.20 8.40 -7.33
C PHE A 270 -5.08 8.79 -6.15
N ALA A 271 -4.54 8.60 -4.93
CA ALA A 271 -5.25 8.97 -3.73
C ALA A 271 -5.60 10.47 -3.72
N ALA A 272 -6.82 10.79 -3.29
CA ALA A 272 -7.21 12.16 -3.01
C ALA A 272 -6.37 12.71 -1.85
N THR A 273 -6.16 14.01 -1.82
CA THR A 273 -5.54 14.67 -0.68
C THR A 273 -6.39 14.43 0.57
N HIS A 274 -5.74 14.06 1.65
CA HIS A 274 -6.39 13.86 2.94
C HIS A 274 -5.62 14.57 4.04
N ALA A 275 -6.28 14.78 5.18
CA ALA A 275 -5.66 15.21 6.42
C ALA A 275 -5.80 14.10 7.46
N ASP A 276 -4.67 13.71 8.05
CA ASP A 276 -4.60 12.65 9.04
C ASP A 276 -3.96 13.14 10.32
N ARG A 277 -4.50 12.72 11.44
CA ARG A 277 -3.73 12.72 12.67
C ARG A 277 -2.62 11.68 12.56
N GLU A 278 -1.37 12.11 12.76
CA GLU A 278 -0.21 11.22 12.76
C GLU A 278 -0.30 10.21 13.95
N TRP A 279 0.41 9.08 13.84
CA TRP A 279 0.37 7.99 14.82
C TRP A 279 0.54 8.46 16.27
N ASP A 280 1.55 9.30 16.51
CA ASP A 280 1.83 9.84 17.84
C ASP A 280 0.91 11.02 18.23
N GLY A 281 0.10 11.49 17.30
CA GLY A 281 -0.87 12.56 17.51
C GLY A 281 -0.27 13.97 17.60
N ALA A 282 1.02 14.11 17.36
CA ALA A 282 1.72 15.39 17.51
C ALA A 282 1.37 16.39 16.40
N VAL A 283 1.12 15.89 15.19
CA VAL A 283 0.84 16.70 14.01
C VAL A 283 -0.34 16.19 13.21
N THR A 284 -0.93 17.08 12.42
CA THR A 284 -1.80 16.73 11.30
C THR A 284 -0.98 16.70 10.02
N ARG A 285 -1.02 15.59 9.28
CA ARG A 285 -0.39 15.44 7.97
C ARG A 285 -1.40 15.74 6.87
N TYR A 286 -0.96 16.45 5.82
CA TYR A 286 -1.75 16.78 4.64
C TYR A 286 -1.08 16.22 3.40
N GLY A 287 -1.76 15.43 2.62
CA GLY A 287 -1.24 14.79 1.40
C GLY A 287 -1.98 13.50 1.08
N PRO A 288 -1.37 12.60 0.29
CA PRO A 288 -0.17 12.86 -0.50
C PRO A 288 -0.41 13.73 -1.72
N THR A 289 0.62 14.39 -2.20
CA THR A 289 0.70 14.76 -3.62
C THR A 289 1.12 13.52 -4.41
N ALA A 290 0.81 13.45 -5.69
CA ALA A 290 1.16 12.32 -6.56
C ALA A 290 2.09 12.81 -7.68
N THR A 291 3.39 12.92 -7.37
CA THR A 291 4.38 13.45 -8.30
C THR A 291 5.13 12.30 -8.98
N PRO A 292 5.23 12.26 -10.32
CA PRO A 292 6.10 11.32 -11.01
C PRO A 292 7.53 11.44 -10.52
N THR A 293 8.23 10.35 -10.42
CA THR A 293 9.64 10.32 -10.04
C THR A 293 10.44 9.40 -10.96
N LEU A 294 11.74 9.67 -11.06
CA LEU A 294 12.68 8.87 -11.85
C LEU A 294 13.44 7.85 -10.97
N THR A 295 12.95 7.59 -9.77
CA THR A 295 13.60 6.68 -8.82
C THR A 295 12.59 5.74 -8.20
N PHE A 296 13.00 4.54 -7.83
CA PHE A 296 12.17 3.55 -7.13
C PHE A 296 12.18 3.71 -5.61
N GLU A 297 13.14 4.46 -5.08
CA GLU A 297 13.26 4.76 -3.66
C GLU A 297 13.55 6.23 -3.40
N LYS A 298 13.02 6.72 -2.28
CA LYS A 298 13.18 8.11 -1.85
C LYS A 298 14.54 8.39 -1.26
N ASN A 299 15.05 7.46 -0.45
CA ASN A 299 16.26 7.66 0.33
C ASN A 299 17.54 7.19 -0.39
N ARG A 300 17.39 6.45 -1.49
CA ARG A 300 18.51 5.96 -2.32
C ARG A 300 18.13 6.13 -3.79
N PRO A 301 18.15 7.37 -4.28
CA PRO A 301 17.79 7.62 -5.68
C PRO A 301 18.85 7.02 -6.60
N ASP A 302 18.45 6.05 -7.40
CA ASP A 302 19.25 5.51 -8.50
C ASP A 302 18.50 5.72 -9.82
N ILE A 303 18.92 6.75 -10.54
CA ILE A 303 18.32 7.12 -11.84
C ILE A 303 18.61 6.05 -12.88
N LYS A 304 19.76 5.38 -12.80
CA LYS A 304 20.12 4.31 -13.75
C LYS A 304 19.09 3.17 -13.69
N GLU A 305 18.70 2.73 -12.50
CA GLU A 305 17.67 1.68 -12.34
C GLU A 305 16.33 2.06 -13.00
N PHE A 306 15.98 3.36 -12.98
CA PHE A 306 14.79 3.83 -13.68
C PHE A 306 14.99 3.85 -15.20
N ILE A 307 16.14 4.33 -15.68
CA ILE A 307 16.46 4.39 -17.11
C ILE A 307 16.45 2.99 -17.72
N ASP A 308 17.01 2.02 -17.04
CA ASP A 308 17.04 0.61 -17.47
C ASP A 308 15.63 0.00 -17.60
N ASN A 309 14.62 0.62 -16.96
CA ASN A 309 13.21 0.22 -17.03
C ASN A 309 12.32 1.18 -17.85
N LEU A 310 12.90 2.20 -18.50
CA LEU A 310 12.13 3.12 -19.33
C LEU A 310 11.52 2.41 -20.53
N ASP A 311 10.28 2.82 -20.82
CA ASP A 311 9.55 2.34 -21.99
C ASP A 311 8.78 3.52 -22.62
N PRO A 312 8.77 3.69 -23.95
CA PRO A 312 8.04 4.78 -24.62
C PRO A 312 6.57 4.87 -24.26
N VAL A 313 5.93 3.75 -23.92
CA VAL A 313 4.53 3.69 -23.49
C VAL A 313 4.29 4.49 -22.21
N LEU A 314 5.30 4.64 -21.34
CA LEU A 314 5.19 5.48 -20.15
C LEU A 314 4.94 6.95 -20.52
N LEU A 315 5.73 7.48 -21.42
CA LEU A 315 5.62 8.88 -21.88
C LEU A 315 4.28 9.09 -22.62
N ASP A 316 3.95 8.19 -23.55
CA ASP A 316 2.69 8.26 -24.27
C ASP A 316 1.49 8.24 -23.31
N THR A 317 1.46 7.34 -22.35
CA THR A 317 0.36 7.25 -21.35
C THR A 317 0.20 8.53 -20.55
N VAL A 318 1.32 9.12 -20.09
CA VAL A 318 1.30 10.37 -19.30
C VAL A 318 0.82 11.55 -20.14
N ILE A 319 1.22 11.62 -21.40
CA ILE A 319 0.89 12.73 -22.30
C ILE A 319 -0.54 12.60 -22.86
N SER A 320 -0.91 11.41 -23.33
CA SER A 320 -2.17 11.19 -24.06
C SER A 320 -3.39 11.14 -23.15
N LYS A 321 -3.27 10.57 -21.94
CA LYS A 321 -4.40 10.43 -21.00
C LYS A 321 -4.66 11.72 -20.22
N LYS A 322 -5.66 12.49 -20.63
CA LYS A 322 -6.01 13.81 -20.06
C LYS A 322 -6.10 13.81 -18.53
N ALA A 323 -6.75 12.81 -17.93
CA ALA A 323 -6.90 12.73 -16.47
C ALA A 323 -5.55 12.59 -15.77
N ILE A 324 -4.67 11.70 -16.28
CA ILE A 324 -3.32 11.48 -15.73
C ILE A 324 -2.50 12.75 -15.92
N ARG A 325 -2.48 13.31 -17.13
CA ARG A 325 -1.76 14.54 -17.44
C ARG A 325 -2.15 15.71 -16.53
N ASN A 326 -3.45 15.95 -16.33
CA ASN A 326 -3.92 17.04 -15.48
C ASN A 326 -3.48 16.87 -14.01
N ILE A 327 -3.57 15.66 -13.48
CA ILE A 327 -3.08 15.34 -12.13
C ILE A 327 -1.57 15.53 -12.05
N MET A 328 -0.82 15.09 -13.04
CA MET A 328 0.63 15.26 -13.07
C MET A 328 1.02 16.73 -13.10
N ILE A 329 0.41 17.53 -13.96
CA ILE A 329 0.67 18.98 -14.04
C ILE A 329 0.37 19.66 -12.70
N LYS A 330 -0.79 19.37 -12.09
CA LYS A 330 -1.17 19.88 -10.77
C LYS A 330 -0.12 19.54 -9.70
N ASN A 331 0.29 18.28 -9.63
CA ASN A 331 1.24 17.81 -8.61
C ASN A 331 2.69 18.26 -8.86
N ILE A 332 3.07 18.43 -10.13
CA ILE A 332 4.34 19.07 -10.48
C ILE A 332 4.34 20.51 -9.99
N ALA A 333 3.25 21.27 -10.21
CA ALA A 333 3.11 22.63 -9.69
C ALA A 333 3.26 22.71 -8.17
N TYR A 334 2.72 21.72 -7.43
CA TYR A 334 2.91 21.60 -5.98
C TYR A 334 4.35 21.29 -5.57
N SER A 335 5.18 20.83 -6.48
CA SER A 335 6.58 20.49 -6.21
C SER A 335 7.55 21.64 -6.51
N VAL A 336 7.09 22.73 -7.13
CA VAL A 336 7.93 23.89 -7.45
C VAL A 336 8.36 24.60 -6.17
N PRO A 337 9.66 24.78 -5.91
CA PRO A 337 10.17 25.48 -4.74
C PRO A 337 9.57 26.90 -4.61
N GLY A 338 9.22 27.29 -3.38
CA GLY A 338 8.61 28.59 -3.08
C GLY A 338 7.12 28.68 -3.41
N MET A 339 6.71 28.33 -4.61
CA MET A 339 5.32 28.44 -5.08
C MET A 339 4.45 27.23 -4.65
N GLY A 340 4.99 26.03 -4.71
CA GLY A 340 4.22 24.79 -4.54
C GLY A 340 3.54 24.68 -3.19
N ARG A 341 4.22 25.07 -2.09
CA ARG A 341 3.62 25.12 -0.75
C ARG A 341 2.43 26.07 -0.70
N HIS A 342 2.51 27.24 -1.35
CA HIS A 342 1.43 28.22 -1.36
C HIS A 342 0.21 27.67 -2.14
N LEU A 343 0.46 27.06 -3.30
CA LEU A 343 -0.63 26.44 -4.09
C LEU A 343 -1.30 25.29 -3.33
N PHE A 344 -0.51 24.41 -2.70
CA PHE A 344 -1.04 23.32 -1.90
C PHE A 344 -1.84 23.83 -0.69
N TRP A 345 -1.33 24.83 0.03
CA TRP A 345 -2.04 25.47 1.12
C TRP A 345 -3.40 26.03 0.64
N LYS A 346 -3.39 26.78 -0.46
CA LYS A 346 -4.57 27.48 -0.98
C LYS A 346 -5.66 26.50 -1.46
N TYR A 347 -5.30 25.47 -2.18
CA TYR A 347 -6.25 24.62 -2.90
C TYR A 347 -6.53 23.27 -2.22
N GLU A 348 -5.60 22.74 -1.44
CA GLU A 348 -5.74 21.43 -0.82
C GLU A 348 -5.94 21.54 0.71
N ALA A 349 -4.98 22.12 1.43
CA ALA A 349 -5.05 22.16 2.89
C ALA A 349 -6.25 22.97 3.40
N ARG A 350 -6.52 24.14 2.81
CA ARG A 350 -7.67 24.96 3.15
C ARG A 350 -9.01 24.39 2.70
N LYS A 351 -9.02 23.50 1.73
CA LYS A 351 -10.24 22.75 1.39
C LYS A 351 -10.68 21.89 2.57
N ILE A 352 -9.72 21.31 3.31
CA ILE A 352 -10.01 20.48 4.49
C ILE A 352 -10.13 21.33 5.74
N VAL A 353 -9.14 22.16 6.04
CA VAL A 353 -9.06 23.03 7.23
C VAL A 353 -9.02 24.49 6.77
N PRO A 354 -10.17 25.17 6.61
CA PRO A 354 -10.22 26.54 6.05
C PRO A 354 -9.45 27.57 6.84
N SER A 355 -9.36 27.37 8.15
CA SER A 355 -8.68 28.27 9.10
C SER A 355 -7.18 28.04 9.24
N ILE A 356 -6.58 27.09 8.49
CA ILE A 356 -5.14 26.82 8.58
C ILE A 356 -4.34 28.01 8.08
N ALA A 357 -3.43 28.52 8.92
CA ALA A 357 -2.53 29.58 8.51
C ALA A 357 -1.42 29.03 7.60
N TYR A 358 -0.98 29.83 6.61
CA TYR A 358 0.12 29.44 5.74
C TYR A 358 1.41 29.17 6.54
N ALA A 359 1.64 29.93 7.61
CA ALA A 359 2.78 29.77 8.48
C ALA A 359 2.84 28.41 9.18
N ASP A 360 1.67 27.81 9.49
CA ASP A 360 1.58 26.53 10.20
C ASP A 360 1.81 25.33 9.30
N LEU A 361 1.55 25.44 7.99
CA LEU A 361 1.74 24.35 7.05
C LEU A 361 3.22 24.23 6.68
N LYS A 362 3.91 23.20 7.16
CA LYS A 362 5.33 22.96 6.91
C LYS A 362 5.54 21.80 5.94
N PRO A 363 6.53 21.87 5.02
CA PRO A 363 6.95 20.69 4.28
C PRO A 363 7.42 19.60 5.23
N ALA A 364 7.05 18.35 4.95
CA ALA A 364 7.38 17.19 5.78
C ALA A 364 8.10 16.12 4.93
N PRO A 365 9.38 16.34 4.62
CA PRO A 365 10.14 15.45 3.74
C PRO A 365 10.33 14.05 4.34
N GLU A 366 10.19 13.87 5.64
CA GLU A 366 10.25 12.59 6.34
C GLU A 366 9.06 11.69 5.98
N PHE A 367 7.91 12.27 5.60
CA PHE A 367 6.72 11.53 5.22
C PHE A 367 6.61 11.27 3.72
N GLY A 368 5.88 10.20 3.39
CA GLY A 368 5.59 9.78 2.03
C GLY A 368 6.66 8.91 1.40
N GLY A 369 6.21 7.98 0.58
CA GLY A 369 7.03 6.99 -0.12
C GLY A 369 6.80 7.01 -1.62
N ILE A 370 7.49 6.11 -2.31
CA ILE A 370 7.30 5.88 -3.75
C ILE A 370 6.40 4.67 -3.92
N ARG A 371 5.41 4.81 -4.80
CA ARG A 371 4.51 3.75 -5.24
C ARG A 371 4.75 3.50 -6.71
N THR A 372 5.01 2.26 -7.08
CA THR A 372 5.16 1.89 -8.48
C THR A 372 3.89 1.23 -8.96
N VAL A 373 3.23 1.88 -9.91
CA VAL A 373 2.04 1.38 -10.59
C VAL A 373 2.47 0.70 -11.87
N GLY A 374 1.85 -0.43 -12.23
CA GLY A 374 2.05 -1.05 -13.53
C GLY A 374 1.21 -0.35 -14.60
N ILE A 375 1.78 -0.02 -15.75
CA ILE A 375 1.04 0.39 -16.94
C ILE A 375 1.06 -0.78 -17.92
N ASN A 376 -0.11 -1.21 -18.37
CA ASN A 376 -0.21 -2.21 -19.41
C ASN A 376 0.21 -1.60 -20.76
N LYS A 377 1.21 -2.16 -21.42
CA LYS A 377 1.78 -1.63 -22.67
C LYS A 377 0.81 -1.64 -23.84
N ARG A 378 -0.12 -2.61 -23.87
CA ARG A 378 -1.07 -2.76 -24.99
C ARG A 378 -2.22 -1.75 -24.91
N THR A 379 -2.70 -1.47 -23.69
CA THR A 379 -3.89 -0.61 -23.47
C THR A 379 -3.52 0.78 -22.96
N GLY A 380 -2.29 0.97 -22.48
CA GLY A 380 -1.85 2.17 -21.77
C GLY A 380 -2.60 2.37 -20.44
N GLU A 381 -3.30 1.36 -19.93
CA GLU A 381 -4.07 1.48 -18.69
C GLU A 381 -3.21 1.24 -17.47
N LEU A 382 -3.45 2.04 -16.42
CA LEU A 382 -2.85 1.81 -15.13
C LEU A 382 -3.52 0.62 -14.45
N LYS A 383 -2.72 -0.36 -14.06
CA LYS A 383 -3.16 -1.49 -13.25
C LYS A 383 -3.28 -1.02 -11.80
N LEU A 384 -4.51 -0.69 -11.40
CA LEU A 384 -4.82 -0.29 -10.04
C LEU A 384 -5.05 -1.52 -9.16
N GLY A 385 -4.55 -1.45 -7.93
CA GLY A 385 -4.64 -2.56 -6.98
C GLY A 385 -3.50 -3.57 -7.13
N GLU A 386 -3.55 -4.61 -6.28
CA GLU A 386 -2.56 -5.67 -6.28
C GLU A 386 -2.78 -6.67 -7.44
N PHE A 387 -1.68 -7.17 -7.98
CA PHE A 387 -1.67 -8.33 -8.87
C PHE A 387 -0.36 -9.09 -8.71
N THR A 388 -0.39 -10.38 -9.01
CA THR A 388 0.78 -11.28 -8.90
C THR A 388 1.15 -11.79 -10.28
N LEU A 389 2.43 -11.74 -10.62
CA LEU A 389 2.95 -12.33 -11.84
C LEU A 389 3.50 -13.73 -11.58
N PRO A 390 3.28 -14.69 -12.50
CA PRO A 390 2.41 -14.58 -13.65
C PRO A 390 0.93 -14.42 -13.21
N GLU A 391 0.14 -13.64 -13.97
CA GLU A 391 -1.30 -13.46 -13.69
C GLU A 391 -2.09 -14.76 -13.88
N VAL A 392 -1.65 -15.57 -14.86
CA VAL A 392 -2.15 -16.93 -15.09
C VAL A 392 -1.05 -17.91 -14.69
N PRO A 393 -1.32 -18.89 -13.85
CA PRO A 393 -0.34 -19.92 -13.52
C PRO A 393 0.21 -20.59 -14.79
N LYS A 394 1.52 -20.82 -14.81
CA LYS A 394 2.21 -21.55 -15.88
C LYS A 394 2.88 -22.77 -15.27
N ASP A 395 2.73 -23.92 -15.91
CA ASP A 395 3.37 -25.15 -15.47
C ASP A 395 4.89 -24.97 -15.42
N GLY A 396 5.51 -25.45 -14.36
CA GLY A 396 6.95 -25.35 -14.13
C GLY A 396 7.44 -23.96 -13.68
N VAL A 397 6.56 -22.97 -13.55
CA VAL A 397 6.92 -21.61 -13.10
C VAL A 397 6.57 -21.42 -11.64
N ASN A 398 7.53 -21.67 -10.75
CA ASN A 398 7.37 -21.67 -9.30
C ASN A 398 7.67 -20.30 -8.69
N ILE A 399 6.91 -19.25 -9.06
CA ILE A 399 7.11 -17.89 -8.58
C ILE A 399 5.80 -17.16 -8.28
N CYS A 400 5.84 -16.29 -7.28
CA CYS A 400 4.86 -15.23 -7.05
C CYS A 400 5.60 -13.87 -7.01
N ALA A 401 5.54 -13.08 -8.08
CA ALA A 401 6.03 -11.71 -8.05
C ALA A 401 4.89 -10.74 -7.76
N ASN A 402 4.85 -10.21 -6.54
CA ASN A 402 3.74 -9.44 -6.01
C ASN A 402 3.87 -7.95 -6.32
N MET A 403 3.13 -7.49 -7.31
CA MET A 403 2.92 -6.07 -7.56
C MET A 403 1.81 -5.56 -6.63
N ALA A 404 2.19 -4.90 -5.56
CA ALA A 404 1.27 -4.48 -4.51
C ALA A 404 1.32 -2.95 -4.28
N PRO A 405 0.89 -2.13 -5.28
CA PRO A 405 0.68 -0.71 -5.07
C PRO A 405 -0.41 -0.50 -4.01
N SER A 406 -0.73 0.75 -3.67
CA SER A 406 -1.83 0.99 -2.72
C SER A 406 -3.15 0.40 -3.24
N PRO A 407 -3.88 -0.37 -2.42
CA PRO A 407 -3.75 -0.56 -0.97
C PRO A 407 -3.01 -1.87 -0.56
N GLY A 408 -1.97 -2.26 -1.27
CA GLY A 408 -1.30 -3.56 -1.09
C GLY A 408 -0.92 -3.93 0.36
N ALA A 409 -0.46 -2.95 1.18
CA ALA A 409 -0.15 -3.21 2.57
C ALA A 409 -1.39 -3.61 3.40
N SER A 410 -2.57 -3.01 3.13
CA SER A 410 -3.83 -3.39 3.77
C SER A 410 -4.30 -4.79 3.37
N GLY A 411 -3.95 -5.22 2.15
CA GLY A 411 -4.26 -6.55 1.62
C GLY A 411 -3.17 -7.60 1.88
N CYS A 412 -2.12 -7.29 2.64
CA CYS A 412 -0.92 -8.12 2.74
C CYS A 412 -1.20 -9.58 3.14
N LEU A 413 -2.06 -9.81 4.10
CA LEU A 413 -2.46 -11.17 4.53
C LEU A 413 -3.25 -11.92 3.44
N GLY A 414 -4.11 -11.22 2.71
CA GLY A 414 -4.84 -11.83 1.59
C GLY A 414 -3.93 -12.18 0.40
N ILE A 415 -2.94 -11.32 0.10
CA ILE A 415 -1.92 -11.62 -0.91
C ILE A 415 -1.07 -12.80 -0.44
N ALA A 416 -0.64 -12.81 0.81
CA ALA A 416 0.12 -13.88 1.42
C ALA A 416 -0.64 -15.22 1.37
N TYR A 417 -1.93 -15.22 1.68
CA TYR A 417 -2.79 -16.40 1.55
C TYR A 417 -2.76 -16.96 0.13
N LYS A 418 -2.97 -16.10 -0.88
CA LYS A 418 -2.90 -16.51 -2.30
C LYS A 418 -1.54 -17.09 -2.66
N ASN A 419 -0.45 -16.49 -2.14
CA ASN A 419 0.91 -17.00 -2.36
C ASN A 419 1.06 -18.40 -1.74
N VAL A 420 0.65 -18.57 -0.48
CA VAL A 420 0.79 -19.86 0.23
C VAL A 420 0.00 -20.96 -0.46
N VAL A 421 -1.23 -20.70 -0.91
CA VAL A 421 -2.02 -21.69 -1.69
C VAL A 421 -1.31 -22.10 -2.97
N LYS A 422 -0.65 -21.18 -3.68
CA LYS A 422 0.14 -21.51 -4.88
C LYS A 422 1.39 -22.31 -4.53
N ILE A 423 2.11 -21.92 -3.47
CA ILE A 423 3.34 -22.58 -3.00
C ILE A 423 3.05 -24.01 -2.56
N THR A 424 2.04 -24.21 -1.72
CA THR A 424 1.70 -25.54 -1.21
C THR A 424 1.28 -26.49 -2.34
N ARG A 425 0.51 -25.99 -3.31
CA ARG A 425 0.15 -26.79 -4.50
C ARG A 425 1.38 -27.14 -5.35
N ALA A 426 2.28 -26.20 -5.60
CA ALA A 426 3.46 -26.40 -6.44
C ALA A 426 4.48 -27.35 -5.81
N LEU A 427 4.66 -27.26 -4.49
CA LEU A 427 5.65 -28.05 -3.76
C LEU A 427 5.07 -29.33 -3.12
N GLY A 428 3.76 -29.60 -3.27
CA GLY A 428 3.11 -30.74 -2.65
C GLY A 428 3.09 -30.68 -1.12
N LEU A 429 2.92 -29.48 -0.55
CA LEU A 429 2.90 -29.26 0.88
C LEU A 429 1.46 -29.29 1.43
N ASP A 430 1.33 -29.67 2.70
CA ASP A 430 0.07 -29.57 3.43
C ASP A 430 -0.23 -28.11 3.78
N PHE A 431 -1.50 -27.73 3.68
CA PHE A 431 -2.02 -26.44 4.12
C PHE A 431 -3.06 -26.62 5.22
N TYR A 432 -2.82 -26.02 6.40
CA TYR A 432 -3.67 -26.18 7.58
C TYR A 432 -4.80 -25.14 7.61
N ASP A 433 -5.74 -25.26 6.66
CA ASP A 433 -6.84 -24.29 6.44
C ASP A 433 -7.74 -24.14 7.67
N GLU A 434 -8.01 -25.23 8.42
CA GLU A 434 -8.79 -25.16 9.66
C GLU A 434 -8.12 -24.30 10.73
N LYS A 435 -6.78 -24.42 10.88
CA LYS A 435 -6.00 -23.60 11.81
C LYS A 435 -6.04 -22.13 11.40
N LEU A 436 -5.91 -21.85 10.11
CA LEU A 436 -5.98 -20.50 9.56
C LEU A 436 -7.38 -19.89 9.77
N THR A 437 -8.43 -20.66 9.49
CA THR A 437 -9.82 -20.23 9.65
C THR A 437 -10.16 -19.86 11.10
N LYS A 438 -9.57 -20.52 12.09
CA LYS A 438 -9.75 -20.16 13.51
C LYS A 438 -9.22 -18.76 13.84
N VAL A 439 -8.18 -18.31 13.16
CA VAL A 439 -7.56 -16.99 13.40
C VAL A 439 -8.24 -15.90 12.57
N PHE A 440 -8.49 -16.17 11.30
CA PHE A 440 -8.89 -15.15 10.32
C PHE A 440 -10.35 -15.27 9.84
N GLY A 441 -11.07 -16.30 10.28
CA GLY A 441 -12.38 -16.63 9.72
C GLY A 441 -12.26 -17.33 8.37
N THR A 442 -13.41 -17.65 7.77
CA THR A 442 -13.47 -18.37 6.47
C THR A 442 -12.80 -17.54 5.37
N MET A 443 -11.81 -18.14 4.74
CA MET A 443 -11.09 -17.50 3.65
C MET A 443 -11.90 -17.51 2.35
N PRO A 444 -11.65 -16.56 1.44
CA PRO A 444 -12.27 -16.57 0.13
C PRO A 444 -11.78 -17.74 -0.72
N SER A 445 -12.72 -18.48 -1.29
CA SER A 445 -12.46 -19.39 -2.41
C SER A 445 -11.99 -18.65 -3.65
#